data_e77b94a9149d67560b1ede9ee37a4049
#
_entry.id   e77b94a9149d67560b1ede9ee37a4049
#
_cell.length_a   1.000
_cell.length_b   1.000
_cell.length_c   1.000
_cell.angle_alpha   90.00
_cell.angle_beta   90.00
_cell.angle_gamma   90.00
#
_symmetry.space_group_name_H-M   'P 1'
#
loop_
_entity.id
_entity.type
_entity.pdbx_description
1 polymer ?
#
loop_
_entity_poly.entity_id
_entity_poly.type
_entity_poly.pdbx_seq_one_letter_code
_entity_poly.pdbx_strand_id
1 'polypeptide(L)'
;QRNLNYQAQLNWARSFGKHNVTLMGLFSRQETATGSEIPHYREDWAFRTTYNWADRYFIEYNGAYNGSEKFSKENRFAFFNSGAIGWMVSEEPFMKFLKERRILDMLKIRASYGEIGDDNVKTRWLYMNQWAYGGTSSLDVDRGESPYTWYRESAVGNSDVHWEKVKKLNFGIDYSFLDGLFAGSVEVFRDKRTDILVGGS
;
A
#
# COMPACT_ATOMS: atom_id res chain seq x y z
N GLN A 1 -8.38 24.81 -11.03
CA GLN A 1 -7.94 23.48 -10.58
C GLN A 1 -6.69 23.07 -11.38
N ARG A 2 -5.63 22.70 -10.70
CA ARG A 2 -4.38 22.25 -11.30
C ARG A 2 -4.06 20.86 -10.72
N ASN A 3 -3.79 19.92 -11.61
CA ASN A 3 -3.34 18.59 -11.25
C ASN A 3 -2.06 18.28 -12.02
N LEU A 4 -0.97 18.03 -11.31
CA LEU A 4 0.32 17.66 -11.87
C LEU A 4 0.66 16.27 -11.40
N ASN A 5 1.03 15.41 -12.35
CA ASN A 5 1.50 14.06 -12.08
C ASN A 5 2.83 13.83 -12.79
N TYR A 6 3.85 13.51 -12.01
CA TYR A 6 5.18 13.15 -12.52
C TYR A 6 5.40 11.68 -12.21
N GLN A 7 5.80 10.93 -13.23
CA GLN A 7 6.11 9.51 -13.09
C GLN A 7 7.39 9.17 -13.84
N ALA A 8 8.26 8.42 -13.20
CA ALA A 8 9.45 7.85 -13.82
C ALA A 8 9.51 6.36 -13.50
N GLN A 9 9.81 5.55 -14.50
CA GLN A 9 9.91 4.09 -14.35
C GLN A 9 11.17 3.58 -15.03
N LEU A 10 11.89 2.71 -14.34
CA LEU A 10 13.03 2.00 -14.85
C LEU A 10 12.75 0.50 -14.80
N ASN A 11 12.94 -0.18 -15.92
CA ASN A 11 12.79 -1.63 -16.03
C ASN A 11 14.08 -2.24 -16.54
N TRP A 12 14.49 -3.33 -15.91
CA TRP A 12 15.60 -4.15 -16.36
C TRP A 12 15.22 -5.62 -16.25
N ALA A 13 15.52 -6.38 -17.30
CA ALA A 13 15.28 -7.81 -17.34
C ALA A 13 16.46 -8.51 -18.02
N ARG A 14 16.88 -9.63 -17.46
CA ARG A 14 17.96 -10.44 -18.01
C ARG A 14 17.74 -11.92 -17.73
N SER A 15 18.07 -12.74 -18.73
CA SER A 15 18.06 -14.19 -18.63
C SER A 15 19.45 -14.73 -18.89
N PHE A 16 19.90 -15.66 -18.05
CA PHE A 16 21.15 -16.41 -18.24
C PHE A 16 20.92 -17.89 -17.93
N GLY A 17 20.95 -18.70 -18.98
CA GLY A 17 20.64 -20.12 -18.87
C GLY A 17 19.22 -20.32 -18.38
N LYS A 18 19.08 -20.97 -17.22
CA LYS A 18 17.77 -21.21 -16.57
C LYS A 18 17.36 -20.13 -15.58
N HIS A 19 18.17 -19.10 -15.41
CA HIS A 19 17.91 -18.00 -14.49
C HIS A 19 17.27 -16.82 -15.22
N ASN A 20 16.15 -16.31 -14.68
CA ASN A 20 15.48 -15.13 -15.18
C ASN A 20 15.33 -14.14 -14.03
N VAL A 21 15.82 -12.92 -14.22
CA VAL A 21 15.79 -11.85 -13.23
C VAL A 21 15.14 -10.63 -13.83
N THR A 22 14.24 -10.00 -13.10
CA THR A 22 13.66 -8.71 -13.45
C THR A 22 13.76 -7.74 -12.29
N LEU A 23 14.02 -6.48 -12.61
CA LEU A 23 14.04 -5.37 -11.67
C LEU A 23 13.19 -4.24 -12.22
N MET A 24 12.38 -3.63 -11.38
CA MET A 24 11.60 -2.45 -11.71
C MET A 24 11.73 -1.43 -10.58
N GLY A 25 11.97 -0.18 -10.95
CA GLY A 25 11.89 0.97 -10.05
C GLY A 25 10.85 1.95 -10.57
N LEU A 26 10.02 2.47 -9.70
CA LEU A 26 8.98 3.44 -9.99
C LEU A 26 9.06 4.61 -9.02
N PHE A 27 9.00 5.81 -9.55
CA PHE A 27 8.78 7.04 -8.81
C PHE A 27 7.52 7.72 -9.33
N SER A 28 6.65 8.16 -8.43
CA SER A 28 5.46 8.92 -8.76
C SER A 28 5.27 10.06 -7.78
N ARG A 29 4.99 11.25 -8.29
CA ARG A 29 4.61 12.41 -7.49
C ARG A 29 3.37 13.04 -8.05
N GLN A 30 2.38 13.21 -7.20
CA GLN A 30 1.13 13.89 -7.53
C GLN A 30 0.97 15.16 -6.72
N GLU A 31 0.59 16.22 -7.40
CA GLU A 31 0.26 17.51 -6.81
C GLU A 31 -1.09 17.96 -7.33
N THR A 32 -2.01 18.25 -6.42
CA THR A 32 -3.35 18.74 -6.75
C THR A 32 -3.62 20.03 -6.01
N ALA A 33 -3.95 21.10 -6.73
CA ALA A 33 -4.32 22.39 -6.18
C ALA A 33 -5.69 22.83 -6.70
N THR A 34 -6.56 23.28 -5.80
CA THR A 34 -7.88 23.76 -6.15
C THR A 34 -8.07 25.15 -5.54
N GLY A 35 -8.17 26.17 -6.40
CA GLY A 35 -8.37 27.56 -5.98
C GLY A 35 -7.22 28.10 -5.12
N SER A 36 -7.55 28.69 -3.98
CA SER A 36 -6.62 29.24 -2.99
C SER A 36 -6.22 28.25 -1.89
N GLU A 37 -6.59 26.99 -2.02
CA GLU A 37 -6.23 25.96 -1.05
C GLU A 37 -4.74 25.60 -1.16
N ILE A 38 -4.16 25.16 -0.04
CA ILE A 38 -2.82 24.64 -0.01
C ILE A 38 -2.79 23.35 -0.85
N PRO A 39 -1.85 23.20 -1.80
CA PRO A 39 -1.78 22.02 -2.66
C PRO A 39 -1.70 20.71 -1.91
N HIS A 40 -2.30 19.68 -2.46
CA HIS A 40 -2.18 18.30 -1.99
C HIS A 40 -0.98 17.62 -2.63
N TYR A 41 -0.17 16.98 -1.82
CA TYR A 41 1.03 16.26 -2.25
C TYR A 41 0.96 14.79 -1.87
N ARG A 42 1.32 13.95 -2.82
CA ARG A 42 1.60 12.54 -2.58
C ARG A 42 2.85 12.15 -3.35
N GLU A 43 3.72 11.41 -2.72
CA GLU A 43 4.95 10.90 -3.31
C GLU A 43 5.08 9.41 -3.02
N ASP A 44 5.30 8.63 -4.06
CA ASP A 44 5.37 7.19 -3.99
C ASP A 44 6.64 6.69 -4.70
N TRP A 45 7.41 5.88 -3.99
CA TRP A 45 8.55 5.14 -4.52
C TRP A 45 8.22 3.66 -4.43
N ALA A 46 8.43 2.93 -5.50
CA ALA A 46 8.21 1.49 -5.52
C ALA A 46 9.33 0.77 -6.23
N PHE A 47 9.62 -0.43 -5.78
CA PHE A 47 10.49 -1.34 -6.50
C PHE A 47 9.90 -2.74 -6.51
N ARG A 48 10.23 -3.50 -7.55
CA ARG A 48 9.84 -4.89 -7.72
C ARG A 48 11.03 -5.68 -8.23
N THR A 49 11.31 -6.79 -7.60
CA THR A 49 12.33 -7.75 -8.00
C THR A 49 11.68 -9.10 -8.17
N THR A 50 11.90 -9.74 -9.32
CA THR A 50 11.48 -11.13 -9.54
C THR A 50 12.65 -11.98 -9.93
N TYR A 51 12.64 -13.21 -9.46
CA TYR A 51 13.60 -14.24 -9.83
C TYR A 51 12.86 -15.53 -10.16
N ASN A 52 13.25 -16.15 -11.26
CA ASN A 52 12.71 -17.42 -11.71
C ASN A 52 13.87 -18.34 -12.10
N TRP A 53 13.87 -19.55 -11.56
CA TRP A 53 14.81 -20.60 -11.94
C TRP A 53 14.08 -21.74 -12.64
N ALA A 54 14.43 -21.96 -13.90
CA ALA A 54 13.95 -23.07 -14.76
C ALA A 54 12.42 -23.19 -14.82
N ASP A 55 11.67 -22.11 -14.61
CA ASP A 55 10.21 -22.06 -14.51
C ASP A 55 9.64 -23.02 -13.43
N ARG A 56 10.45 -23.36 -12.44
CA ARG A 56 10.07 -24.21 -11.30
C ARG A 56 9.92 -23.43 -10.01
N TYR A 57 10.89 -22.55 -9.72
CA TYR A 57 10.95 -21.76 -8.50
C TYR A 57 10.82 -20.29 -8.84
N PHE A 58 9.87 -19.63 -8.19
CA PHE A 58 9.55 -18.24 -8.41
C PHE A 58 9.68 -17.48 -7.08
N ILE A 59 10.39 -16.39 -7.10
CA ILE A 59 10.52 -15.48 -5.95
C ILE A 59 10.25 -14.08 -6.45
N GLU A 60 9.41 -13.36 -5.71
CA GLU A 60 9.10 -11.96 -5.95
C GLU A 60 9.22 -11.18 -4.66
N TYR A 61 9.85 -10.03 -4.71
CA TYR A 61 9.91 -9.10 -3.60
C TYR A 61 9.58 -7.69 -4.09
N ASN A 62 8.66 -7.03 -3.40
CA ASN A 62 8.23 -5.68 -3.69
C ASN A 62 8.40 -4.81 -2.47
N GLY A 63 8.75 -3.55 -2.67
CA GLY A 63 8.76 -2.54 -1.65
C GLY A 63 8.09 -1.27 -2.16
N ALA A 64 7.36 -0.60 -1.28
CA ALA A 64 6.75 0.68 -1.53
C ALA A 64 7.07 1.64 -0.39
N TYR A 65 7.60 2.81 -0.72
CA TYR A 65 7.85 3.91 0.20
C TYR A 65 6.94 5.06 -0.18
N ASN A 66 5.86 5.21 0.57
CA ASN A 66 4.78 6.13 0.26
C ASN A 66 4.80 7.31 1.22
N GLY A 67 4.61 8.52 0.68
CA GLY A 67 4.52 9.75 1.43
C GLY A 67 3.18 10.44 1.22
N SER A 68 2.53 10.84 2.32
CA SER A 68 1.28 11.60 2.29
C SER A 68 1.39 12.84 3.15
N GLU A 69 0.91 13.95 2.64
CA GLU A 69 0.83 15.22 3.37
C GLU A 69 -0.15 15.21 4.55
N LYS A 70 -1.04 14.22 4.62
CA LYS A 70 -2.05 14.09 5.68
C LYS A 70 -1.43 13.84 7.06
N PHE A 71 -0.15 13.45 7.09
CA PHE A 71 0.59 13.14 8.31
C PHE A 71 1.65 14.20 8.63
N SER A 72 2.08 14.25 9.88
CA SER A 72 3.20 15.09 10.33
C SER A 72 4.49 14.71 9.59
N LYS A 73 5.50 15.57 9.62
CA LYS A 73 6.79 15.32 8.92
C LYS A 73 7.43 13.99 9.32
N GLU A 74 7.29 13.58 10.57
CA GLU A 74 7.87 12.36 11.12
C GLU A 74 7.14 11.10 10.65
N ASN A 75 5.82 11.19 10.50
CA ASN A 75 4.96 10.06 10.13
C ASN A 75 4.53 10.08 8.65
N ARG A 76 5.04 11.04 7.88
CA ARG A 76 4.63 11.29 6.49
C ARG A 76 4.92 10.12 5.57
N PHE A 77 6.11 9.50 5.71
CA PHE A 77 6.56 8.42 4.88
C PHE A 77 6.48 7.10 5.64
N ALA A 78 6.03 6.07 4.94
CA ALA A 78 6.02 4.71 5.44
C ALA A 78 6.51 3.73 4.38
N PHE A 79 7.21 2.70 4.83
CA PHE A 79 7.69 1.61 3.98
C PHE A 79 6.80 0.39 4.16
N PHE A 80 6.35 -0.15 3.04
CA PHE A 80 5.54 -1.37 2.98
C PHE A 80 6.24 -2.36 2.08
N ASN A 81 6.34 -3.59 2.51
CA ASN A 81 6.95 -4.65 1.74
C ASN A 81 5.99 -5.80 1.48
N SER A 82 6.24 -6.52 0.41
CA SER A 82 5.55 -7.75 0.09
C SER A 82 6.50 -8.73 -0.57
N GLY A 83 6.25 -10.00 -0.36
CA GLY A 83 7.01 -11.07 -0.97
C GLY A 83 6.11 -12.22 -1.37
N ALA A 84 6.48 -12.91 -2.44
CA ALA A 84 5.78 -14.10 -2.90
C ALA A 84 6.80 -15.15 -3.31
N ILE A 85 6.45 -16.39 -3.07
CA ILE A 85 7.17 -17.56 -3.54
C ILE A 85 6.22 -18.50 -4.28
N GLY A 86 6.70 -19.16 -5.30
CA GLY A 86 5.96 -20.15 -6.06
C GLY A 86 6.82 -21.34 -6.40
N TRP A 87 6.21 -22.49 -6.37
CA TRP A 87 6.86 -23.76 -6.74
C TRP A 87 5.99 -24.53 -7.71
N MET A 88 6.51 -24.77 -8.92
CA MET A 88 5.87 -25.58 -9.91
C MET A 88 6.24 -27.05 -9.68
N VAL A 89 5.52 -27.72 -8.81
CA VAL A 89 5.80 -29.10 -8.39
C VAL A 89 5.73 -30.07 -9.57
N SER A 90 4.84 -29.84 -10.53
CA SER A 90 4.66 -30.69 -11.71
C SER A 90 5.87 -30.75 -12.64
N GLU A 91 6.78 -29.76 -12.56
CA GLU A 91 8.01 -29.73 -13.36
C GLU A 91 9.17 -30.47 -12.70
N GLU A 92 9.00 -30.97 -11.48
CA GLU A 92 10.01 -31.71 -10.77
C GLU A 92 10.21 -33.12 -11.35
N PRO A 93 11.45 -33.65 -11.34
CA PRO A 93 11.77 -34.96 -11.90
C PRO A 93 10.95 -36.12 -11.30
N PHE A 94 10.62 -36.04 -10.00
CA PHE A 94 9.82 -37.06 -9.33
C PHE A 94 8.35 -37.10 -9.73
N MET A 95 7.83 -36.00 -10.32
CA MET A 95 6.45 -35.89 -10.83
C MET A 95 6.36 -36.16 -12.34
N LYS A 96 7.50 -36.31 -13.01
CA LYS A 96 7.57 -36.46 -14.47
C LYS A 96 6.77 -37.67 -14.99
N PHE A 97 6.73 -38.76 -14.27
CA PHE A 97 5.98 -39.96 -14.65
C PHE A 97 4.45 -39.71 -14.68
N LEU A 98 3.92 -38.90 -13.80
CA LEU A 98 2.50 -38.51 -13.80
C LEU A 98 2.18 -37.59 -14.96
N LYS A 99 3.09 -36.70 -15.31
CA LYS A 99 2.96 -35.79 -16.44
C LYS A 99 3.03 -36.53 -17.78
N GLU A 100 3.93 -37.51 -17.92
CA GLU A 100 4.05 -38.36 -19.12
C GLU A 100 2.81 -39.22 -19.33
N ARG A 101 2.16 -39.68 -18.26
CA ARG A 101 0.89 -40.43 -18.32
C ARG A 101 -0.35 -39.54 -18.51
N ARG A 102 -0.18 -38.24 -18.63
CA ARG A 102 -1.26 -37.25 -18.75
C ARG A 102 -2.26 -37.27 -17.59
N ILE A 103 -1.82 -37.74 -16.42
CA ILE A 103 -2.64 -37.71 -15.19
C ILE A 103 -2.56 -36.33 -14.55
N LEU A 104 -1.36 -35.77 -14.48
CA LEU A 104 -1.09 -34.47 -13.90
C LEU A 104 -0.61 -33.48 -14.98
N ASP A 105 -1.35 -32.43 -15.24
CA ASP A 105 -0.95 -31.38 -16.19
C ASP A 105 -0.15 -30.27 -15.49
N MET A 106 -0.66 -29.80 -14.35
CA MET A 106 -0.05 -28.72 -13.58
C MET A 106 -0.33 -28.90 -12.09
N LEU A 107 0.68 -28.67 -11.28
CA LEU A 107 0.55 -28.51 -9.84
C LEU A 107 1.51 -27.40 -9.40
N LYS A 108 0.95 -26.29 -8.91
CA LYS A 108 1.70 -25.13 -8.43
C LYS A 108 1.30 -24.80 -7.00
N ILE A 109 2.29 -24.64 -6.13
CA ILE A 109 2.12 -24.14 -4.77
C ILE A 109 2.63 -22.70 -4.73
N ARG A 110 1.87 -21.82 -4.13
CA ARG A 110 2.24 -20.41 -3.98
C ARG A 110 1.92 -19.90 -2.59
N ALA A 111 2.78 -19.04 -2.09
CA ALA A 111 2.58 -18.33 -0.84
C ALA A 111 2.97 -16.86 -1.03
N SER A 112 2.23 -15.96 -0.46
CA SER A 112 2.53 -14.54 -0.51
C SER A 112 2.24 -13.86 0.83
N TYR A 113 3.07 -12.89 1.13
CA TYR A 113 2.92 -11.98 2.25
C TYR A 113 2.98 -10.55 1.73
N GLY A 114 2.07 -9.71 2.17
CA GLY A 114 2.05 -8.32 1.76
C GLY A 114 1.65 -7.39 2.88
N GLU A 115 2.26 -6.21 2.90
CA GLU A 115 1.86 -5.07 3.69
C GLU A 115 1.30 -3.99 2.78
N ILE A 116 0.14 -3.45 3.12
CA ILE A 116 -0.49 -2.34 2.42
C ILE A 116 -0.72 -1.22 3.43
N GLY A 117 -0.32 -0.01 3.06
CA GLY A 117 -0.62 1.19 3.82
C GLY A 117 -1.90 1.86 3.33
N ASP A 118 -2.69 2.34 4.27
CA ASP A 118 -3.86 3.16 4.00
C ASP A 118 -3.68 4.52 4.67
N ASP A 119 -3.86 5.59 3.91
CA ASP A 119 -3.86 6.97 4.39
C ASP A 119 -5.28 7.52 4.56
N ASN A 120 -6.26 6.66 4.79
CA ASN A 120 -7.68 7.00 4.88
C ASN A 120 -8.02 7.81 6.15
N VAL A 121 -7.40 8.95 6.29
CA VAL A 121 -7.73 9.95 7.31
C VAL A 121 -8.75 10.90 6.73
N LYS A 122 -9.93 10.97 7.35
CA LYS A 122 -11.05 11.77 6.85
C LYS A 122 -10.78 13.27 6.85
N THR A 123 -9.95 13.75 7.77
CA THR A 123 -9.70 15.17 7.98
C THR A 123 -8.24 15.50 7.70
N ARG A 124 -8.00 16.50 6.87
CA ARG A 124 -6.70 17.10 6.64
C ARG A 124 -6.24 17.86 7.90
N TRP A 125 -4.95 17.90 8.14
CA TRP A 125 -4.34 18.63 9.27
C TRP A 125 -4.73 18.08 10.66
N LEU A 126 -5.10 16.81 10.76
CA LEU A 126 -5.48 16.19 12.03
C LEU A 126 -4.34 16.21 13.06
N TYR A 127 -3.10 16.37 12.62
CA TYR A 127 -1.92 16.50 13.48
C TYR A 127 -1.69 17.93 14.01
N MET A 128 -2.49 18.91 13.56
CA MET A 128 -2.38 20.32 13.97
C MET A 128 -3.59 20.75 14.80
N ASN A 129 -3.35 21.57 15.81
CA ASN A 129 -4.42 22.22 16.54
C ASN A 129 -5.22 23.14 15.62
N GLN A 130 -6.52 23.09 15.71
CA GLN A 130 -7.43 23.94 14.95
C GLN A 130 -8.13 24.91 15.87
N TRP A 131 -8.19 26.16 15.45
CA TRP A 131 -8.81 27.24 16.19
C TRP A 131 -10.02 27.77 15.41
N ALA A 132 -11.13 27.95 16.10
CA ALA A 132 -12.33 28.55 15.53
C ALA A 132 -12.64 29.85 16.20
N TYR A 133 -13.26 30.76 15.45
CA TYR A 133 -13.79 32.00 15.99
C TYR A 133 -14.81 31.71 17.07
N GLY A 134 -14.59 32.23 18.26
CA GLY A 134 -15.44 32.02 19.44
C GLY A 134 -16.50 33.09 19.64
N GLY A 135 -16.36 34.20 18.98
CA GLY A 135 -17.25 35.36 19.13
C GLY A 135 -16.52 36.62 19.61
N THR A 136 -17.28 37.58 19.95
CA THR A 136 -16.81 38.83 20.62
C THR A 136 -17.02 38.72 22.12
N SER A 137 -16.08 39.21 22.89
CA SER A 137 -16.16 39.22 24.35
C SER A 137 -17.05 40.39 24.81
N SER A 138 -17.98 40.15 25.72
CA SER A 138 -18.89 41.18 26.28
C SER A 138 -18.28 41.94 27.46
N LEU A 139 -16.99 42.26 27.39
CA LEU A 139 -16.29 42.98 28.47
C LEU A 139 -16.64 44.44 28.59
N ASP A 140 -17.29 45.02 27.60
CA ASP A 140 -17.78 46.43 27.64
C ASP A 140 -19.31 46.43 27.71
N VAL A 141 -19.83 46.60 28.90
CA VAL A 141 -21.27 46.54 29.20
C VAL A 141 -21.99 47.81 28.73
N ASP A 142 -21.27 48.92 28.55
CA ASP A 142 -21.91 50.25 28.31
C ASP A 142 -22.08 50.56 26.81
N ARG A 143 -21.37 49.92 25.90
CA ARG A 143 -21.40 50.28 24.47
C ARG A 143 -21.98 49.21 23.52
N GLY A 144 -22.31 48.05 24.02
CA GLY A 144 -22.91 46.97 23.19
C GLY A 144 -21.99 46.39 22.08
N GLU A 145 -20.83 46.97 21.88
CA GLU A 145 -19.83 46.52 20.91
C GLU A 145 -18.52 46.22 21.64
N SER A 146 -18.08 44.98 21.59
CA SER A 146 -16.78 44.61 22.13
C SER A 146 -15.74 44.59 21.02
N PRO A 147 -14.62 45.31 21.14
CA PRO A 147 -13.54 45.27 20.19
C PRO A 147 -12.71 43.95 20.29
N TYR A 148 -12.99 43.16 21.32
CA TYR A 148 -12.19 41.98 21.61
C TYR A 148 -12.83 40.75 21.00
N THR A 149 -12.10 40.12 20.08
CA THR A 149 -12.44 38.81 19.52
C THR A 149 -11.68 37.73 20.25
N TRP A 150 -12.29 36.58 20.45
CA TRP A 150 -11.64 35.44 21.03
C TRP A 150 -11.76 34.21 20.11
N TYR A 151 -10.76 33.35 20.18
CA TYR A 151 -10.72 32.11 19.45
C TYR A 151 -10.69 30.94 20.44
N ARG A 152 -11.40 29.92 20.12
CA ARG A 152 -11.38 28.69 20.91
C ARG A 152 -10.71 27.56 20.09
N GLU A 153 -10.02 26.71 20.76
CA GLU A 153 -9.53 25.49 20.16
C GLU A 153 -10.73 24.62 19.77
N SER A 154 -10.88 24.36 18.47
CA SER A 154 -11.97 23.56 17.91
C SER A 154 -11.60 22.09 17.78
N ALA A 155 -10.31 21.81 17.64
CA ALA A 155 -9.77 20.45 17.63
C ALA A 155 -8.33 20.46 18.12
N VAL A 156 -8.01 19.51 18.99
CA VAL A 156 -6.63 19.23 19.44
C VAL A 156 -5.94 18.41 18.37
N GLY A 157 -4.77 18.86 17.92
CA GLY A 157 -3.98 18.14 16.95
C GLY A 157 -3.40 16.85 17.54
N ASN A 158 -3.46 15.77 16.80
CA ASN A 158 -2.81 14.52 17.13
C ASN A 158 -1.58 14.31 16.25
N SER A 159 -0.40 14.58 16.76
CA SER A 159 0.86 14.40 16.03
C SER A 159 1.20 12.95 15.73
N ASP A 160 0.56 12.01 16.42
CA ASP A 160 0.80 10.56 16.27
C ASP A 160 -0.06 9.91 15.19
N VAL A 161 -0.76 10.70 14.38
CA VAL A 161 -1.50 10.20 13.22
C VAL A 161 -0.52 9.65 12.18
N HIS A 162 -0.65 8.38 11.87
CA HIS A 162 0.24 7.65 10.97
C HIS A 162 -0.54 6.70 10.04
N TRP A 163 0.18 6.06 9.12
CA TRP A 163 -0.39 5.13 8.18
C TRP A 163 -1.01 3.91 8.89
N GLU A 164 -2.22 3.55 8.50
CA GLU A 164 -2.78 2.24 8.83
C GLU A 164 -2.04 1.15 8.06
N LYS A 165 -1.75 0.03 8.72
CA LYS A 165 -1.10 -1.12 8.10
C LYS A 165 -2.05 -2.30 8.01
N VAL A 166 -2.16 -2.87 6.82
CA VAL A 166 -2.85 -4.13 6.57
C VAL A 166 -1.82 -5.17 6.16
N LYS A 167 -1.69 -6.21 6.95
CA LYS A 167 -0.82 -7.37 6.66
C LYS A 167 -1.68 -8.48 6.10
N LYS A 168 -1.34 -8.95 4.90
CA LYS A 168 -2.05 -10.01 4.18
C LYS A 168 -1.13 -11.20 3.99
N LEU A 169 -1.60 -12.36 4.42
CA LEU A 169 -0.95 -13.64 4.16
C LEU A 169 -1.87 -14.47 3.28
N ASN A 170 -1.36 -14.99 2.18
CA ASN A 170 -2.08 -15.84 1.24
C ASN A 170 -1.28 -17.10 0.93
N PHE A 171 -1.95 -18.23 0.95
CA PHE A 171 -1.41 -19.51 0.53
C PHE A 171 -2.36 -20.13 -0.49
N GLY A 172 -1.84 -20.60 -1.64
CA GLY A 172 -2.64 -21.13 -2.72
C GLY A 172 -2.03 -22.37 -3.35
N ILE A 173 -2.88 -23.23 -3.85
CA ILE A 173 -2.53 -24.40 -4.66
C ILE A 173 -3.36 -24.33 -5.93
N ASP A 174 -2.69 -24.33 -7.07
CA ASP A 174 -3.30 -24.42 -8.39
C ASP A 174 -3.05 -25.81 -8.96
N TYR A 175 -4.07 -26.46 -9.47
CA TYR A 175 -3.96 -27.83 -10.00
C TYR A 175 -4.75 -28.00 -11.30
N SER A 176 -4.27 -28.91 -12.13
CA SER A 176 -4.93 -29.38 -13.35
C SER A 176 -4.58 -30.84 -13.58
N PHE A 177 -5.59 -31.68 -13.79
CA PHE A 177 -5.46 -33.10 -14.01
C PHE A 177 -6.23 -33.55 -15.26
N LEU A 178 -5.80 -34.66 -15.87
CA LEU A 178 -6.48 -35.33 -16.99
C LEU A 178 -6.78 -34.39 -18.17
N ASP A 179 -5.73 -33.75 -18.70
CA ASP A 179 -5.83 -32.78 -19.82
C ASP A 179 -6.84 -31.63 -19.54
N GLY A 180 -6.89 -31.16 -18.32
CA GLY A 180 -7.76 -30.06 -17.89
C GLY A 180 -9.20 -30.46 -17.53
N LEU A 181 -9.48 -31.76 -17.48
CA LEU A 181 -10.81 -32.25 -17.05
C LEU A 181 -11.14 -31.83 -15.62
N PHE A 182 -10.15 -31.82 -14.75
CA PHE A 182 -10.23 -31.31 -13.38
C PHE A 182 -9.18 -30.23 -13.18
N ALA A 183 -9.60 -28.97 -13.15
CA ALA A 183 -8.73 -27.84 -12.88
C ALA A 183 -9.37 -26.94 -11.84
N GLY A 184 -8.56 -26.36 -10.98
CA GLY A 184 -9.02 -25.44 -9.96
C GLY A 184 -7.90 -24.85 -9.16
N SER A 185 -8.27 -23.97 -8.24
CA SER A 185 -7.37 -23.41 -7.24
C SER A 185 -8.04 -23.40 -5.86
N VAL A 186 -7.23 -23.61 -4.84
CA VAL A 186 -7.63 -23.49 -3.43
C VAL A 186 -6.76 -22.44 -2.81
N GLU A 187 -7.38 -21.45 -2.16
CA GLU A 187 -6.69 -20.35 -1.50
C GLU A 187 -7.15 -20.21 -0.05
N VAL A 188 -6.18 -19.95 0.82
CA VAL A 188 -6.39 -19.60 2.22
C VAL A 188 -5.71 -18.26 2.45
N PHE A 189 -6.42 -17.31 3.01
CA PHE A 189 -5.91 -15.98 3.29
C PHE A 189 -6.19 -15.56 4.73
N ARG A 190 -5.32 -14.71 5.26
CA ARG A 190 -5.46 -14.09 6.55
C ARG A 190 -5.05 -12.63 6.47
N ASP A 191 -5.94 -11.74 6.90
CA ASP A 191 -5.70 -10.31 6.96
C ASP A 191 -5.61 -9.86 8.42
N LYS A 192 -4.63 -9.01 8.72
CA LYS A 192 -4.47 -8.35 10.01
C LYS A 192 -4.30 -6.85 9.78
N ARG A 193 -5.17 -6.07 10.40
CA ARG A 193 -5.07 -4.60 10.40
C ARG A 193 -4.49 -4.12 11.72
N THR A 194 -3.57 -3.16 11.64
CA THR A 194 -2.94 -2.51 12.79
C THR A 194 -2.95 -1.00 12.58
N ASP A 195 -2.79 -0.26 13.68
CA ASP A 195 -2.67 1.19 13.65
C ASP A 195 -3.93 1.91 13.11
N ILE A 196 -5.11 1.33 13.39
CA ILE A 196 -6.39 1.89 12.97
C ILE A 196 -6.69 3.14 13.80
N LEU A 197 -6.90 4.26 13.12
CA LEU A 197 -7.33 5.49 13.76
C LEU A 197 -8.80 5.35 14.21
N VAL A 198 -9.01 5.30 15.51
CA VAL A 198 -10.37 5.32 16.10
C VAL A 198 -10.69 6.75 16.47
N GLY A 199 -11.76 7.28 15.90
CA GLY A 199 -12.28 8.60 16.31
C GLY A 199 -12.76 8.53 17.75
N GLY A 200 -12.20 9.37 18.63
CA GLY A 200 -12.72 9.55 19.97
C GLY A 200 -14.14 10.14 19.91
N SER A 201 -15.04 9.57 20.63
CA SER A 201 -16.39 10.09 20.87
C SER A 201 -16.38 11.20 21.90
#